data_c1f16a07d60bced4d2b22b6c8efffa22
#
_entry.id   c1f16a07d60bced4d2b22b6c8efffa22
#
_cell.length_a   1.000
_cell.length_b   1.000
_cell.length_c   1.000
_cell.angle_alpha   90.00
_cell.angle_beta   90.00
_cell.angle_gamma   90.00
#
_symmetry.space_group_name_H-M   'P 1'
#
loop_
_entity.id
_entity.type
_entity.pdbx_description
1 polymer ?
#
loop_
_entity_poly.entity_id
_entity_poly.type
_entity_poly.pdbx_seq_one_letter_code
_entity_poly.pdbx_strand_id
1 'polypeptide(L)'
;FVTLITKPEPGSDFVATAEGTAQVETQGDGTVVGKLPRLSFKGTDGGSAVLDPITLKFSNGGDGLVNVEATMPSTMAVKDKNGKVEGEIKIGSQTLKGVWVEKLQSIDKLDMRLGNIVVTSPGEPGQGKIEQIAITGGLTPKGSGLYDGKYQMVLTNFVADDPTDKTTMKMAGINVVATMVGARMEDWAKAAKEAGYTLSNPDIFKAWTGGELDPKMIAFLKRMPDFMGTVEYTYALNGLEMVKDGKTEFALKTSSVGFGAGPDDAGLTKVKMSFGLGGMSGAPEEPLLPPEAEVQDASMELQASGVPGRKLWEIYMDALPKLQAEAKKAAADTAKGGDATAAGAAALEQVSGELSGRAFEVLGAAQLQISLNKLNLLTPTAKMTGKGTASYLPAENLMPQGKVMLRFSGIDALSKAMEKRGAKDETAQDIMGMLAAIRAMGKPDPASPRDDQAYFIDIEFTKDGKVLANGQDLFGQ
;
A
#
# COMPACT_ATOMS: atom_id res chain seq x y z
N PHE A 1 -7.91 -26.90 -1.38
CA PHE A 1 -7.49 -25.84 -2.30
C PHE A 1 -8.39 -25.79 -3.54
N VAL A 2 -8.48 -26.88 -4.33
CA VAL A 2 -9.35 -26.93 -5.54
C VAL A 2 -10.81 -26.60 -5.18
N THR A 3 -11.36 -27.22 -4.17
CA THR A 3 -12.73 -26.97 -3.67
C THR A 3 -12.94 -25.52 -3.25
N LEU A 4 -11.89 -24.87 -2.79
CA LEU A 4 -11.89 -23.48 -2.35
C LEU A 4 -12.03 -22.51 -3.52
N ILE A 5 -11.24 -22.76 -4.59
CA ILE A 5 -11.20 -21.90 -5.78
C ILE A 5 -12.44 -22.11 -6.65
N THR A 6 -12.98 -23.34 -6.69
CA THR A 6 -14.08 -23.71 -7.58
C THR A 6 -15.47 -23.54 -6.98
N LYS A 7 -15.57 -23.13 -5.71
CA LYS A 7 -16.87 -22.85 -5.10
C LYS A 7 -17.30 -21.43 -5.48
N PRO A 8 -18.35 -21.25 -6.31
CA PRO A 8 -18.80 -19.94 -6.72
C PRO A 8 -19.27 -19.13 -5.50
N GLU A 9 -18.77 -17.91 -5.38
CA GLU A 9 -19.28 -16.97 -4.38
C GLU A 9 -20.43 -16.16 -4.99
N PRO A 10 -21.50 -15.89 -4.23
CA PRO A 10 -22.59 -15.02 -4.68
C PRO A 10 -22.04 -13.61 -4.96
N GLY A 11 -22.18 -13.14 -6.21
CA GLY A 11 -21.67 -11.83 -6.64
C GLY A 11 -20.23 -11.83 -7.14
N SER A 12 -19.60 -12.98 -7.32
CA SER A 12 -18.29 -13.08 -7.97
C SER A 12 -18.41 -12.76 -9.47
N ASP A 13 -17.50 -11.93 -9.99
CA ASP A 13 -17.41 -11.59 -11.41
C ASP A 13 -16.90 -12.76 -12.26
N PHE A 14 -16.51 -13.87 -11.66
CA PHE A 14 -16.06 -15.08 -12.33
C PHE A 14 -16.48 -16.35 -11.59
N VAL A 15 -16.62 -17.43 -12.36
CA VAL A 15 -16.84 -18.79 -11.86
C VAL A 15 -15.62 -19.64 -12.18
N ALA A 16 -15.00 -20.22 -11.18
CA ALA A 16 -13.91 -21.16 -11.35
C ALA A 16 -14.44 -22.60 -11.36
N THR A 17 -13.99 -23.39 -12.32
CA THR A 17 -14.30 -24.83 -12.43
C THR A 17 -13.03 -25.65 -12.53
N ALA A 18 -13.02 -26.85 -11.95
CA ALA A 18 -11.91 -27.78 -12.08
C ALA A 18 -12.26 -28.88 -13.10
N GLU A 19 -11.35 -29.10 -14.05
CA GLU A 19 -11.45 -30.19 -15.02
C GLU A 19 -10.75 -31.43 -14.47
N GLY A 20 -11.46 -32.25 -13.71
CA GLY A 20 -10.94 -33.47 -13.07
C GLY A 20 -10.75 -33.32 -11.56
N THR A 21 -10.02 -34.26 -10.98
CA THR A 21 -9.71 -34.33 -9.54
C THR A 21 -8.23 -34.15 -9.28
N ALA A 22 -7.88 -33.60 -8.12
CA ALA A 22 -6.50 -33.56 -7.67
C ALA A 22 -5.95 -34.98 -7.52
N GLN A 23 -4.73 -35.22 -7.98
CA GLN A 23 -4.00 -36.46 -7.85
C GLN A 23 -2.91 -36.30 -6.81
N VAL A 24 -2.72 -37.29 -5.97
CA VAL A 24 -1.66 -37.33 -4.95
C VAL A 24 -0.93 -38.64 -5.03
N GLU A 25 0.40 -38.61 -5.14
CA GLU A 25 1.28 -39.78 -5.23
C GLU A 25 2.43 -39.63 -4.20
N THR A 26 2.73 -40.71 -3.51
CA THR A 26 3.90 -40.77 -2.63
C THR A 26 5.03 -41.48 -3.36
N GLN A 27 6.19 -40.85 -3.48
CA GLN A 27 7.38 -41.41 -4.10
C GLN A 27 8.16 -42.27 -3.10
N GLY A 28 9.06 -43.14 -3.63
CA GLY A 28 9.83 -44.09 -2.81
C GLY A 28 10.77 -43.44 -1.78
N ASP A 29 11.10 -42.15 -1.93
CA ASP A 29 11.89 -41.34 -0.99
C ASP A 29 11.02 -40.66 0.08
N GLY A 30 9.73 -40.91 0.12
CA GLY A 30 8.77 -40.30 1.02
C GLY A 30 8.27 -38.90 0.57
N THR A 31 8.71 -38.45 -0.60
CA THR A 31 8.19 -37.20 -1.19
C THR A 31 6.73 -37.38 -1.64
N VAL A 32 5.88 -36.43 -1.34
CA VAL A 32 4.48 -36.40 -1.80
C VAL A 32 4.37 -35.42 -2.95
N VAL A 33 3.85 -35.86 -4.08
CA VAL A 33 3.57 -35.04 -5.26
C VAL A 33 2.08 -34.91 -5.44
N GLY A 34 1.58 -33.68 -5.41
CA GLY A 34 0.20 -33.35 -5.71
C GLY A 34 0.10 -32.66 -7.09
N LYS A 35 -0.82 -33.13 -7.92
CA LYS A 35 -1.18 -32.43 -9.18
C LYS A 35 -2.58 -31.89 -9.04
N LEU A 36 -2.69 -30.56 -9.07
CA LEU A 36 -3.99 -29.90 -9.15
C LEU A 36 -4.57 -30.07 -10.56
N PRO A 37 -5.88 -30.24 -10.72
CA PRO A 37 -6.49 -30.32 -12.03
C PRO A 37 -6.37 -29.00 -12.77
N ARG A 38 -6.64 -29.04 -14.06
CA ARG A 38 -6.82 -27.82 -14.85
C ARG A 38 -7.95 -27.00 -14.26
N LEU A 39 -7.72 -25.68 -14.11
CA LEU A 39 -8.72 -24.73 -13.63
C LEU A 39 -9.16 -23.84 -14.78
N SER A 40 -10.48 -23.67 -14.93
CA SER A 40 -11.08 -22.75 -15.88
C SER A 40 -11.82 -21.67 -15.09
N PHE A 41 -11.52 -20.42 -15.37
CA PHE A 41 -12.14 -19.25 -14.80
C PHE A 41 -13.00 -18.60 -15.87
N LYS A 42 -14.31 -18.50 -15.65
CA LYS A 42 -15.25 -17.90 -16.59
C LYS A 42 -15.84 -16.63 -16.02
N GLY A 43 -15.63 -15.50 -16.69
CA GLY A 43 -16.19 -14.20 -16.34
C GLY A 43 -17.69 -14.11 -16.61
N THR A 44 -18.36 -13.19 -15.96
CA THR A 44 -19.79 -12.87 -16.19
C THR A 44 -20.05 -12.29 -17.58
N ASP A 45 -19.03 -11.67 -18.19
CA ASP A 45 -19.00 -11.18 -19.58
C ASP A 45 -18.86 -12.31 -20.62
N GLY A 46 -18.62 -13.56 -20.16
CA GLY A 46 -18.42 -14.74 -20.98
C GLY A 46 -16.96 -14.99 -21.35
N GLY A 47 -16.03 -14.12 -21.02
CA GLY A 47 -14.59 -14.35 -21.14
C GLY A 47 -14.13 -15.50 -20.26
N SER A 48 -13.01 -16.14 -20.60
CA SER A 48 -12.45 -17.25 -19.81
C SER A 48 -10.94 -17.23 -19.76
N ALA A 49 -10.39 -17.64 -18.63
CA ALA A 49 -8.97 -17.92 -18.48
C ALA A 49 -8.77 -19.38 -18.08
N VAL A 50 -7.73 -20.00 -18.60
CA VAL A 50 -7.40 -21.40 -18.32
C VAL A 50 -6.02 -21.49 -17.69
N LEU A 51 -5.96 -22.14 -16.54
CA LEU A 51 -4.73 -22.48 -15.85
C LEU A 51 -4.52 -23.99 -15.94
N ASP A 52 -3.52 -24.42 -16.66
CA ASP A 52 -3.14 -25.82 -16.76
C ASP A 52 -2.67 -26.38 -15.40
N PRO A 53 -2.55 -27.72 -15.24
CA PRO A 53 -2.26 -28.33 -13.96
C PRO A 53 -1.02 -27.76 -13.26
N ILE A 54 -1.19 -27.43 -11.96
CA ILE A 54 -0.09 -27.05 -11.08
C ILE A 54 0.42 -28.28 -10.37
N THR A 55 1.73 -28.47 -10.34
CA THR A 55 2.37 -29.55 -9.57
C THR A 55 2.89 -28.98 -8.25
N LEU A 56 2.56 -29.65 -7.16
CA LEU A 56 3.05 -29.36 -5.80
C LEU A 56 3.90 -30.54 -5.33
N LYS A 57 5.07 -30.26 -4.79
CA LYS A 57 5.97 -31.27 -4.23
C LYS A 57 6.20 -30.94 -2.75
N PHE A 58 5.98 -31.95 -1.90
CA PHE A 58 6.15 -31.83 -0.47
C PHE A 58 7.22 -32.85 -0.03
N SER A 59 8.22 -32.38 0.71
CA SER A 59 9.26 -33.24 1.27
C SER A 59 9.49 -32.90 2.74
N ASN A 60 9.97 -33.92 3.49
CA ASN A 60 10.25 -33.76 4.90
C ASN A 60 11.38 -32.71 5.10
N GLY A 61 11.12 -31.68 5.88
CA GLY A 61 12.09 -30.66 6.30
C GLY A 61 12.68 -30.88 7.70
N GLY A 62 12.27 -31.97 8.39
CA GLY A 62 12.60 -32.25 9.80
C GLY A 62 11.73 -31.49 10.79
N ASP A 63 11.56 -32.00 11.99
CA ASP A 63 10.96 -31.36 13.18
C ASP A 63 9.72 -30.47 12.94
N GLY A 64 8.69 -31.04 12.31
CA GLY A 64 7.45 -30.31 12.00
C GLY A 64 7.56 -29.30 10.84
N LEU A 65 8.59 -29.43 10.01
CA LEU A 65 8.79 -28.64 8.81
C LEU A 65 8.50 -29.46 7.55
N VAL A 66 7.84 -28.87 6.57
CA VAL A 66 7.62 -29.47 5.26
C VAL A 66 8.11 -28.51 4.19
N ASN A 67 9.10 -28.94 3.39
CA ASN A 67 9.50 -28.18 2.22
C ASN A 67 8.41 -28.31 1.15
N VAL A 68 8.03 -27.18 0.57
CA VAL A 68 7.01 -27.06 -0.46
C VAL A 68 7.64 -26.46 -1.70
N GLU A 69 7.51 -27.13 -2.83
CA GLU A 69 7.86 -26.60 -4.14
C GLU A 69 6.62 -26.64 -5.04
N ALA A 70 6.43 -25.62 -5.85
CA ALA A 70 5.36 -25.57 -6.83
C ALA A 70 5.92 -25.38 -8.24
N THR A 71 5.25 -25.94 -9.22
CA THR A 71 5.50 -25.68 -10.65
C THR A 71 4.19 -25.30 -11.29
N MET A 72 4.16 -24.09 -11.85
CA MET A 72 3.02 -23.56 -12.60
C MET A 72 3.20 -23.77 -14.10
N PRO A 73 2.14 -23.75 -14.90
CA PRO A 73 2.23 -23.70 -16.35
C PRO A 73 3.08 -22.50 -16.81
N SER A 74 3.87 -22.71 -17.85
CA SER A 74 4.67 -21.65 -18.46
C SER A 74 3.85 -20.72 -19.37
N THR A 75 2.60 -21.09 -19.67
CA THR A 75 1.71 -20.31 -20.53
C THR A 75 0.30 -20.33 -19.93
N MET A 76 -0.35 -19.16 -19.94
CA MET A 76 -1.75 -18.99 -19.58
C MET A 76 -2.43 -18.18 -20.70
N ALA A 77 -3.62 -18.64 -21.14
CA ALA A 77 -4.39 -17.95 -22.17
C ALA A 77 -5.70 -17.40 -21.59
N VAL A 78 -6.01 -16.18 -21.97
CA VAL A 78 -7.30 -15.53 -21.74
C VAL A 78 -8.07 -15.55 -23.05
N LYS A 79 -9.34 -15.95 -23.01
CA LYS A 79 -10.20 -16.10 -24.18
C LYS A 79 -11.45 -15.25 -24.02
N ASP A 80 -11.95 -14.73 -25.14
CA ASP A 80 -13.25 -14.06 -25.23
C ASP A 80 -14.42 -15.04 -25.05
N LYS A 81 -15.64 -14.51 -25.05
CA LYS A 81 -16.88 -15.30 -24.98
C LYS A 81 -17.06 -16.30 -26.13
N ASN A 82 -16.37 -16.12 -27.26
CA ASN A 82 -16.41 -16.99 -28.42
C ASN A 82 -15.28 -18.04 -28.42
N GLY A 83 -14.43 -18.04 -27.37
CA GLY A 83 -13.29 -18.94 -27.24
C GLY A 83 -12.03 -18.50 -28.00
N LYS A 84 -12.03 -17.31 -28.62
CA LYS A 84 -10.85 -16.73 -29.27
C LYS A 84 -9.88 -16.23 -28.20
N VAL A 85 -8.59 -16.51 -28.37
CA VAL A 85 -7.55 -16.01 -27.45
C VAL A 85 -7.44 -14.49 -27.62
N GLU A 86 -7.70 -13.75 -26.54
CA GLU A 86 -7.55 -12.30 -26.44
C GLU A 86 -6.26 -11.89 -25.73
N GLY A 87 -5.70 -12.80 -24.91
CA GLY A 87 -4.46 -12.53 -24.21
C GLY A 87 -3.69 -13.82 -23.94
N GLU A 88 -2.38 -13.72 -23.94
CA GLU A 88 -1.48 -14.80 -23.56
C GLU A 88 -0.40 -14.28 -22.61
N ILE A 89 -0.18 -15.02 -21.52
CA ILE A 89 0.90 -14.74 -20.56
C ILE A 89 1.89 -15.90 -20.67
N LYS A 90 3.16 -15.60 -20.97
CA LYS A 90 4.26 -16.55 -21.00
C LYS A 90 5.23 -16.27 -19.85
N ILE A 91 5.65 -17.34 -19.16
CA ILE A 91 6.61 -17.27 -18.06
C ILE A 91 7.85 -18.06 -18.49
N GLY A 92 8.98 -17.37 -18.67
CA GLY A 92 10.22 -18.01 -19.15
C GLY A 92 10.95 -18.81 -18.08
N SER A 93 10.85 -18.42 -16.82
CA SER A 93 11.46 -19.14 -15.71
C SER A 93 10.63 -18.98 -14.43
N GLN A 94 10.71 -19.97 -13.54
CA GLN A 94 10.03 -19.95 -12.27
C GLN A 94 10.80 -20.68 -11.17
N THR A 95 10.71 -20.16 -9.97
CA THR A 95 11.08 -20.80 -8.70
C THR A 95 9.97 -20.51 -7.71
N LEU A 96 9.32 -21.53 -7.18
CA LEU A 96 8.23 -21.38 -6.23
C LEU A 96 8.51 -22.35 -5.07
N LYS A 97 9.11 -21.85 -4.00
CA LYS A 97 9.54 -22.64 -2.84
C LYS A 97 9.10 -21.97 -1.54
N GLY A 98 8.87 -22.80 -0.54
CA GLY A 98 8.59 -22.36 0.81
C GLY A 98 8.77 -23.48 1.80
N VAL A 99 8.70 -23.15 3.08
CA VAL A 99 8.72 -24.14 4.17
C VAL A 99 7.44 -23.99 4.97
N TRP A 100 6.62 -25.04 4.98
CA TRP A 100 5.49 -25.12 5.88
C TRP A 100 5.99 -25.41 7.30
N VAL A 101 5.53 -24.60 8.25
CA VAL A 101 5.86 -24.75 9.67
C VAL A 101 4.60 -25.16 10.42
N GLU A 102 4.57 -26.42 10.88
CA GLU A 102 3.39 -27.03 11.49
C GLU A 102 2.89 -26.26 12.72
N LYS A 103 3.79 -25.85 13.61
CA LYS A 103 3.44 -25.10 14.83
C LYS A 103 2.83 -23.72 14.54
N LEU A 104 3.14 -23.10 13.41
CA LEU A 104 2.62 -21.82 12.96
C LEU A 104 1.44 -21.97 12.01
N GLN A 105 1.16 -23.16 11.52
CA GLN A 105 0.14 -23.45 10.49
C GLN A 105 0.27 -22.48 9.31
N SER A 106 1.49 -22.15 8.90
CA SER A 106 1.78 -21.20 7.84
C SER A 106 3.04 -21.55 7.04
N ILE A 107 3.19 -20.94 5.87
CA ILE A 107 4.40 -21.03 5.05
C ILE A 107 5.39 -19.97 5.52
N ASP A 108 6.61 -20.41 5.79
CA ASP A 108 7.77 -19.59 6.09
C ASP A 108 8.86 -19.79 5.01
N LYS A 109 9.88 -18.96 5.02
CA LYS A 109 11.00 -19.01 4.06
C LYS A 109 10.52 -19.07 2.62
N LEU A 110 9.62 -18.16 2.27
CA LEU A 110 9.07 -18.05 0.93
C LEU A 110 10.13 -17.54 -0.06
N ASP A 111 10.31 -18.25 -1.17
CA ASP A 111 11.09 -17.83 -2.33
C ASP A 111 10.30 -18.15 -3.60
N MET A 112 9.58 -17.13 -4.08
CA MET A 112 8.79 -17.20 -5.30
C MET A 112 9.39 -16.25 -6.31
N ARG A 113 9.75 -16.75 -7.49
CA ARG A 113 10.30 -15.94 -8.59
C ARG A 113 9.69 -16.40 -9.90
N LEU A 114 9.19 -15.44 -10.66
CA LEU A 114 8.74 -15.63 -12.03
C LEU A 114 9.57 -14.68 -12.89
N GLY A 115 10.19 -15.19 -13.92
CA GLY A 115 11.08 -14.41 -14.78
C GLY A 115 10.72 -14.47 -16.25
N ASN A 116 11.12 -13.43 -16.99
CA ASN A 116 10.87 -13.28 -18.41
C ASN A 116 9.39 -13.44 -18.76
N ILE A 117 8.55 -12.66 -18.09
CA ILE A 117 7.10 -12.69 -18.29
C ILE A 117 6.78 -11.80 -19.49
N VAL A 118 6.04 -12.37 -20.45
CA VAL A 118 5.56 -11.64 -21.64
C VAL A 118 4.05 -11.75 -21.68
N VAL A 119 3.39 -10.62 -21.81
CA VAL A 119 1.94 -10.50 -21.99
C VAL A 119 1.68 -9.98 -23.39
N THR A 120 0.89 -10.70 -24.17
CA THR A 120 0.52 -10.36 -25.54
C THR A 120 -0.98 -10.45 -25.74
N SER A 121 -1.54 -9.60 -26.60
CA SER A 121 -2.92 -9.68 -27.06
C SER A 121 -2.91 -10.03 -28.54
N PRO A 122 -3.31 -11.26 -28.93
CA PRO A 122 -3.33 -11.65 -30.33
C PRO A 122 -4.22 -10.73 -31.18
N GLY A 123 -3.63 -10.13 -32.20
CA GLY A 123 -4.31 -9.15 -33.05
C GLY A 123 -4.03 -7.69 -32.71
N GLU A 124 -3.40 -7.44 -31.55
CA GLU A 124 -2.87 -6.13 -31.18
C GLU A 124 -1.34 -6.17 -31.27
N PRO A 125 -0.70 -5.15 -31.85
CA PRO A 125 0.75 -5.14 -32.02
C PRO A 125 1.51 -4.86 -30.69
N GLY A 126 0.79 -4.48 -29.62
CA GLY A 126 1.36 -4.18 -28.30
C GLY A 126 1.77 -5.40 -27.50
N GLN A 127 2.75 -5.24 -26.63
CA GLN A 127 3.16 -6.26 -25.68
C GLN A 127 3.60 -5.67 -24.35
N GLY A 128 3.36 -6.42 -23.27
CA GLY A 128 3.92 -6.15 -21.95
C GLY A 128 5.06 -7.13 -21.64
N LYS A 129 6.13 -6.63 -21.03
CA LYS A 129 7.26 -7.46 -20.57
C LYS A 129 7.58 -7.12 -19.13
N ILE A 130 7.83 -8.15 -18.32
CA ILE A 130 8.34 -8.02 -16.96
C ILE A 130 9.56 -8.95 -16.87
N GLU A 131 10.71 -8.39 -16.50
CA GLU A 131 11.92 -9.20 -16.34
C GLU A 131 11.77 -10.20 -15.19
N GLN A 132 11.30 -9.72 -14.02
CA GLN A 132 11.10 -10.58 -12.87
C GLN A 132 10.00 -10.04 -11.94
N ILE A 133 9.22 -10.98 -11.38
CA ILE A 133 8.44 -10.79 -10.15
C ILE A 133 9.02 -11.75 -9.11
N ALA A 134 9.46 -11.22 -7.96
CA ALA A 134 9.97 -12.02 -6.86
C ALA A 134 9.22 -11.69 -5.56
N ILE A 135 8.83 -12.73 -4.80
CA ILE A 135 8.32 -12.60 -3.45
C ILE A 135 9.21 -13.47 -2.56
N THR A 136 9.92 -12.84 -1.65
CA THR A 136 10.84 -13.52 -0.74
C THR A 136 10.55 -13.11 0.70
N GLY A 137 10.85 -13.97 1.65
CA GLY A 137 10.72 -13.59 3.05
C GLY A 137 10.66 -14.77 3.99
N GLY A 138 10.52 -14.44 5.26
CA GLY A 138 10.42 -15.47 6.30
C GLY A 138 10.39 -14.88 7.70
N LEU A 139 10.17 -15.77 8.65
CA LEU A 139 10.11 -15.49 10.07
C LEU A 139 11.42 -15.91 10.76
N THR A 140 11.86 -15.13 11.71
CA THR A 140 13.01 -15.42 12.57
C THR A 140 12.54 -15.52 14.01
N PRO A 141 12.65 -16.70 14.66
CA PRO A 141 12.27 -16.84 16.06
C PRO A 141 13.20 -16.02 16.96
N LYS A 142 12.62 -15.35 17.96
CA LYS A 142 13.33 -14.56 18.97
C LYS A 142 13.27 -15.18 20.36
N GLY A 143 12.67 -16.35 20.50
CA GLY A 143 12.39 -17.00 21.76
C GLY A 143 11.05 -16.56 22.37
N SER A 144 10.55 -17.31 23.37
CA SER A 144 9.27 -17.05 24.04
C SER A 144 8.05 -16.92 23.12
N GLY A 145 8.05 -17.61 21.98
CA GLY A 145 6.95 -17.55 21.00
C GLY A 145 6.89 -16.28 20.17
N LEU A 146 7.91 -15.41 20.30
CA LEU A 146 8.05 -14.18 19.51
C LEU A 146 8.80 -14.42 18.21
N TYR A 147 8.42 -13.69 17.18
CA TYR A 147 9.01 -13.74 15.83
C TYR A 147 9.20 -12.34 15.26
N ASP A 148 10.34 -12.17 14.58
CA ASP A 148 10.49 -11.08 13.61
C ASP A 148 10.25 -11.66 12.22
N GLY A 149 9.66 -10.86 11.35
CA GLY A 149 9.38 -11.25 9.96
C GLY A 149 9.81 -10.17 8.99
N LYS A 150 10.25 -10.59 7.81
CA LYS A 150 10.47 -9.69 6.68
C LYS A 150 10.02 -10.39 5.42
N TYR A 151 9.13 -9.74 4.69
CA TYR A 151 8.67 -10.16 3.37
C TYR A 151 8.90 -9.03 2.37
N GLN A 152 9.30 -9.39 1.17
CA GLN A 152 9.58 -8.43 0.13
C GLN A 152 9.02 -8.93 -1.19
N MET A 153 8.28 -8.08 -1.89
CA MET A 153 7.88 -8.27 -3.28
C MET A 153 8.64 -7.28 -4.15
N VAL A 154 9.26 -7.77 -5.19
CA VAL A 154 10.00 -6.96 -6.17
C VAL A 154 9.47 -7.28 -7.56
N LEU A 155 9.09 -6.24 -8.30
CA LEU A 155 8.89 -6.31 -9.74
C LEU A 155 10.03 -5.54 -10.38
N THR A 156 10.67 -6.12 -11.39
CA THR A 156 11.84 -5.54 -12.06
C THR A 156 11.56 -5.38 -13.53
N ASN A 157 11.92 -4.22 -14.08
CA ASN A 157 11.91 -3.90 -15.50
C ASN A 157 10.59 -4.27 -16.21
N PHE A 158 9.55 -3.50 -15.92
CA PHE A 158 8.31 -3.53 -16.68
C PHE A 158 8.42 -2.62 -17.89
N VAL A 159 8.03 -3.13 -19.04
CA VAL A 159 7.90 -2.37 -20.29
C VAL A 159 6.58 -2.74 -20.94
N ALA A 160 5.77 -1.76 -21.27
CA ALA A 160 4.58 -1.93 -22.08
C ALA A 160 4.68 -1.04 -23.32
N ASP A 161 4.64 -1.68 -24.50
CA ASP A 161 4.71 -0.99 -25.79
C ASP A 161 3.33 -1.03 -26.48
N ASP A 162 2.84 0.13 -26.86
CA ASP A 162 1.71 0.28 -27.77
C ASP A 162 2.20 0.95 -29.08
N PRO A 163 2.52 0.15 -30.09
CA PRO A 163 3.00 0.68 -31.36
C PRO A 163 1.91 1.40 -32.18
N THR A 164 0.61 1.24 -31.86
CA THR A 164 -0.49 1.96 -32.52
C THR A 164 -0.45 3.43 -32.13
N ASP A 165 -0.35 3.71 -30.85
CA ASP A 165 -0.24 5.05 -30.31
C ASP A 165 1.20 5.53 -30.18
N LYS A 166 2.18 4.69 -30.58
CA LYS A 166 3.62 4.89 -30.43
C LYS A 166 4.02 5.29 -28.99
N THR A 167 3.32 4.70 -28.04
CA THR A 167 3.55 4.95 -26.60
C THR A 167 4.27 3.77 -25.98
N THR A 168 5.31 4.06 -25.21
CA THR A 168 6.02 3.08 -24.38
C THR A 168 5.99 3.55 -22.95
N MET A 169 5.51 2.69 -22.06
CA MET A 169 5.63 2.86 -20.61
C MET A 169 6.75 1.96 -20.09
N LYS A 170 7.68 2.53 -19.36
CA LYS A 170 8.77 1.82 -18.70
C LYS A 170 8.74 2.05 -17.21
N MET A 171 9.07 1.04 -16.44
CA MET A 171 9.22 1.14 -15.01
C MET A 171 10.37 0.24 -14.57
N ALA A 172 11.39 0.83 -13.93
CA ALA A 172 12.55 0.07 -13.45
C ALA A 172 12.17 -0.92 -12.35
N GLY A 173 11.18 -0.58 -11.51
CA GLY A 173 10.66 -1.56 -10.56
C GLY A 173 9.69 -1.04 -9.53
N ILE A 174 9.03 -2.01 -8.90
CA ILE A 174 8.24 -1.82 -7.68
C ILE A 174 8.90 -2.67 -6.59
N ASN A 175 9.05 -2.09 -5.41
CA ASN A 175 9.53 -2.79 -4.23
C ASN A 175 8.53 -2.58 -3.08
N VAL A 176 7.95 -3.67 -2.60
CA VAL A 176 7.08 -3.68 -1.43
C VAL A 176 7.76 -4.46 -0.33
N VAL A 177 8.00 -3.84 0.81
CA VAL A 177 8.60 -4.48 1.97
C VAL A 177 7.60 -4.45 3.12
N ALA A 178 7.35 -5.61 3.70
CA ALA A 178 6.61 -5.76 4.95
C ALA A 178 7.56 -6.28 6.02
N THR A 179 7.67 -5.58 7.14
CA THR A 179 8.42 -6.04 8.30
C THR A 179 7.49 -6.19 9.50
N MET A 180 7.80 -7.13 10.34
CA MET A 180 7.10 -7.41 11.56
C MET A 180 8.13 -7.68 12.67
N VAL A 181 7.99 -7.04 13.83
CA VAL A 181 8.93 -7.18 14.95
C VAL A 181 8.17 -7.57 16.20
N GLY A 182 8.60 -8.66 16.84
CA GLY A 182 8.04 -9.12 18.11
C GLY A 182 6.62 -9.67 18.02
N ALA A 183 6.20 -10.25 16.89
CA ALA A 183 4.88 -10.84 16.74
C ALA A 183 4.77 -12.18 17.47
N ARG A 184 3.62 -12.42 18.11
CA ARG A 184 3.30 -13.65 18.87
C ARG A 184 2.66 -14.70 17.93
N MET A 185 3.46 -15.22 16.98
CA MET A 185 2.96 -16.07 15.91
C MET A 185 2.42 -17.43 16.39
N GLU A 186 2.98 -17.97 17.47
CA GLU A 186 2.46 -19.24 18.05
C GLU A 186 1.10 -19.04 18.72
N ASP A 187 0.93 -17.91 19.44
CA ASP A 187 -0.36 -17.54 20.04
C ASP A 187 -1.40 -17.26 18.96
N TRP A 188 -1.01 -16.60 17.88
CA TRP A 188 -1.83 -16.41 16.69
C TRP A 188 -2.30 -17.74 16.11
N ALA A 189 -1.38 -18.67 15.84
CA ALA A 189 -1.69 -19.96 15.25
C ALA A 189 -2.64 -20.79 16.15
N LYS A 190 -2.41 -20.74 17.48
CA LYS A 190 -3.29 -21.38 18.46
C LYS A 190 -4.69 -20.76 18.43
N ALA A 191 -4.81 -19.44 18.49
CA ALA A 191 -6.10 -18.75 18.47
C ALA A 191 -6.86 -18.97 17.15
N ALA A 192 -6.14 -18.99 16.01
CA ALA A 192 -6.71 -19.31 14.72
C ALA A 192 -7.29 -20.74 14.68
N LYS A 193 -6.54 -21.72 15.21
CA LYS A 193 -6.97 -23.12 15.31
C LYS A 193 -8.21 -23.27 16.23
N GLU A 194 -8.22 -22.60 17.38
CA GLU A 194 -9.35 -22.60 18.32
C GLU A 194 -10.62 -22.01 17.69
N ALA A 195 -10.45 -20.97 16.85
CA ALA A 195 -11.55 -20.37 16.09
C ALA A 195 -11.99 -21.20 14.88
N GLY A 196 -11.29 -22.31 14.59
CA GLY A 196 -11.56 -23.16 13.42
C GLY A 196 -10.91 -22.65 12.12
N TYR A 197 -10.00 -21.68 12.20
CA TYR A 197 -9.31 -21.09 11.07
C TYR A 197 -7.91 -21.67 10.93
N THR A 198 -7.80 -22.65 10.03
CA THR A 198 -6.50 -23.19 9.59
C THR A 198 -6.42 -23.02 8.08
N LEU A 199 -5.23 -23.05 7.50
CA LEU A 199 -5.06 -22.99 6.04
C LEU A 199 -5.79 -24.13 5.31
N SER A 200 -6.17 -25.19 6.02
CA SER A 200 -7.03 -26.25 5.52
C SER A 200 -8.53 -25.87 5.53
N ASN A 201 -8.91 -24.76 6.17
CA ASN A 201 -10.30 -24.31 6.22
C ASN A 201 -10.56 -23.24 5.14
N PRO A 202 -11.41 -23.55 4.14
CA PRO A 202 -11.76 -22.60 3.09
C PRO A 202 -12.35 -21.28 3.56
N ASP A 203 -12.98 -21.25 4.74
CA ASP A 203 -13.68 -20.06 5.23
C ASP A 203 -12.76 -18.90 5.61
N ILE A 204 -11.44 -19.13 5.81
CA ILE A 204 -10.45 -18.05 5.95
C ILE A 204 -10.42 -17.15 4.71
N PHE A 205 -10.47 -17.74 3.53
CA PHE A 205 -10.37 -16.98 2.28
C PHE A 205 -11.64 -16.20 1.97
N LYS A 206 -12.82 -16.66 2.44
CA LYS A 206 -14.07 -15.90 2.33
C LYS A 206 -13.99 -14.56 3.08
N ALA A 207 -13.34 -14.56 4.23
CA ALA A 207 -13.12 -13.33 5.00
C ALA A 207 -12.26 -12.30 4.25
N TRP A 208 -11.31 -12.77 3.44
CA TRP A 208 -10.40 -11.92 2.66
C TRP A 208 -10.99 -11.48 1.31
N THR A 209 -11.94 -12.25 0.76
CA THR A 209 -12.58 -11.97 -0.54
C THR A 209 -13.92 -11.25 -0.43
N GLY A 210 -14.27 -10.73 0.76
CA GLY A 210 -15.51 -9.98 0.96
C GLY A 210 -16.72 -10.83 1.35
N GLY A 211 -16.52 -12.14 1.64
CA GLY A 211 -17.55 -13.02 2.16
C GLY A 211 -18.02 -12.61 3.56
N GLU A 212 -19.22 -13.06 3.94
CA GLU A 212 -19.79 -12.79 5.27
C GLU A 212 -18.92 -13.43 6.36
N LEU A 213 -18.38 -12.61 7.26
CA LEU A 213 -17.59 -13.07 8.40
C LEU A 213 -18.52 -13.70 9.45
N ASP A 214 -18.23 -14.94 9.83
CA ASP A 214 -18.95 -15.52 10.96
C ASP A 214 -18.54 -14.87 12.30
N PRO A 215 -19.38 -14.96 13.35
CA PRO A 215 -19.09 -14.36 14.65
C PRO A 215 -17.79 -14.85 15.29
N LYS A 216 -17.32 -16.09 15.00
CA LYS A 216 -16.06 -16.63 15.52
C LYS A 216 -14.87 -15.95 14.85
N MET A 217 -14.97 -15.70 13.53
CA MET A 217 -13.95 -14.95 12.80
C MET A 217 -13.83 -13.53 13.35
N ILE A 218 -14.94 -12.84 13.54
CA ILE A 218 -14.94 -11.49 14.12
C ILE A 218 -14.30 -11.50 15.51
N ALA A 219 -14.66 -12.49 16.36
CA ALA A 219 -14.05 -12.63 17.69
C ALA A 219 -12.54 -12.90 17.62
N PHE A 220 -12.08 -13.70 16.68
CA PHE A 220 -10.66 -13.94 16.43
C PHE A 220 -9.96 -12.68 15.93
N LEU A 221 -10.52 -11.99 14.93
CA LEU A 221 -9.95 -10.76 14.39
C LEU A 221 -9.88 -9.63 15.42
N LYS A 222 -10.82 -9.55 16.36
CA LYS A 222 -10.74 -8.60 17.48
C LYS A 222 -9.49 -8.78 18.33
N ARG A 223 -8.95 -9.99 18.41
CA ARG A 223 -7.72 -10.31 19.15
C ARG A 223 -6.42 -10.04 18.36
N MET A 224 -6.53 -9.64 17.08
CA MET A 224 -5.35 -9.35 16.25
C MET A 224 -4.30 -8.47 16.92
N PRO A 225 -4.68 -7.36 17.59
CA PRO A 225 -3.71 -6.49 18.28
C PRO A 225 -2.91 -7.20 19.38
N ASP A 226 -3.42 -8.31 19.96
CA ASP A 226 -2.73 -9.07 20.99
C ASP A 226 -1.53 -9.86 20.45
N PHE A 227 -1.55 -10.17 19.17
CA PHE A 227 -0.55 -11.01 18.51
C PHE A 227 0.44 -10.20 17.67
N MET A 228 0.04 -9.02 17.24
CA MET A 228 0.88 -8.19 16.40
C MET A 228 1.86 -7.38 17.23
N GLY A 229 3.14 -7.50 16.89
CA GLY A 229 4.16 -6.58 17.36
C GLY A 229 4.13 -5.28 16.52
N THR A 230 5.30 -4.71 16.26
CA THR A 230 5.41 -3.60 15.31
C THR A 230 5.35 -4.15 13.89
N VAL A 231 4.51 -3.54 13.05
CA VAL A 231 4.40 -3.85 11.62
C VAL A 231 4.70 -2.60 10.82
N GLU A 232 5.53 -2.74 9.80
CA GLU A 232 5.84 -1.65 8.87
C GLU A 232 5.71 -2.15 7.43
N TYR A 233 5.10 -1.32 6.58
CA TYR A 233 4.99 -1.52 5.14
C TYR A 233 5.64 -0.36 4.42
N THR A 234 6.44 -0.66 3.42
CA THR A 234 6.99 0.33 2.50
C THR A 234 6.70 -0.09 1.09
N TYR A 235 6.11 0.79 0.32
CA TYR A 235 5.92 0.67 -1.11
C TYR A 235 6.83 1.69 -1.80
N ALA A 236 7.63 1.24 -2.77
CA ALA A 236 8.48 2.11 -3.56
C ALA A 236 8.34 1.77 -5.04
N LEU A 237 8.17 2.80 -5.86
CA LEU A 237 8.18 2.75 -7.31
C LEU A 237 9.43 3.45 -7.80
N ASN A 238 10.13 2.87 -8.76
CA ASN A 238 11.37 3.38 -9.31
C ASN A 238 11.30 3.46 -10.84
N GLY A 239 11.79 4.56 -11.38
CA GLY A 239 12.04 4.73 -12.80
C GLY A 239 10.81 4.60 -13.69
N LEU A 240 9.70 5.26 -13.34
CA LEU A 240 8.55 5.36 -14.24
C LEU A 240 8.83 6.37 -15.34
N GLU A 241 8.68 5.97 -16.59
CA GLU A 241 8.84 6.80 -17.78
C GLU A 241 7.73 6.50 -18.77
N MET A 242 7.10 7.54 -19.29
CA MET A 242 6.17 7.48 -20.42
C MET A 242 6.80 8.18 -21.61
N VAL A 243 6.94 7.44 -22.71
CA VAL A 243 7.53 7.91 -23.96
C VAL A 243 6.48 7.83 -25.07
N LYS A 244 6.27 8.90 -25.81
CA LYS A 244 5.39 8.96 -26.97
C LYS A 244 6.13 9.55 -28.16
N ASP A 245 5.98 8.94 -29.34
CA ASP A 245 6.72 9.34 -30.56
C ASP A 245 8.24 9.50 -30.33
N GLY A 246 8.83 8.70 -29.40
CA GLY A 246 10.24 8.75 -29.04
C GLY A 246 10.65 9.89 -28.10
N LYS A 247 9.70 10.69 -27.61
CA LYS A 247 9.93 11.77 -26.63
C LYS A 247 9.37 11.37 -25.26
N THR A 248 10.11 11.67 -24.21
CA THR A 248 9.61 11.48 -22.84
C THR A 248 8.54 12.53 -22.53
N GLU A 249 7.32 12.08 -22.26
CA GLU A 249 6.22 12.95 -21.85
C GLU A 249 6.16 13.11 -20.33
N PHE A 250 6.53 12.06 -19.61
CA PHE A 250 6.56 12.06 -18.15
C PHE A 250 7.67 11.15 -17.63
N ALA A 251 8.37 11.58 -16.62
CA ALA A 251 9.31 10.75 -15.89
C ALA A 251 9.21 11.01 -14.37
N LEU A 252 9.36 9.92 -13.62
CA LEU A 252 9.40 9.91 -12.16
C LEU A 252 10.51 8.94 -11.72
N LYS A 253 11.57 9.46 -11.13
CA LYS A 253 12.70 8.61 -10.72
C LYS A 253 12.32 7.70 -9.56
N THR A 254 11.68 8.27 -8.54
CA THR A 254 11.28 7.50 -7.36
C THR A 254 9.97 8.02 -6.76
N SER A 255 9.15 7.12 -6.26
CA SER A 255 8.04 7.43 -5.35
C SER A 255 7.99 6.38 -4.25
N SER A 256 7.71 6.79 -3.02
CA SER A 256 7.55 5.85 -1.92
C SER A 256 6.46 6.27 -0.94
N VAL A 257 5.79 5.27 -0.39
CA VAL A 257 4.83 5.44 0.71
C VAL A 257 5.16 4.39 1.75
N GLY A 258 5.24 4.79 3.00
CA GLY A 258 5.46 3.90 4.14
C GLY A 258 4.37 4.08 5.19
N PHE A 259 4.00 2.99 5.82
CA PHE A 259 3.09 2.95 6.95
C PHE A 259 3.66 2.00 8.00
N GLY A 260 3.62 2.41 9.27
CA GLY A 260 4.02 1.58 10.40
C GLY A 260 3.06 1.73 11.56
N ALA A 261 2.83 0.63 12.27
CA ALA A 261 2.06 0.63 13.52
C ALA A 261 2.67 -0.37 14.50
N GLY A 262 2.69 -0.02 15.78
CA GLY A 262 3.21 -0.88 16.83
C GLY A 262 2.97 -0.29 18.21
N PRO A 263 3.30 -1.01 19.28
CA PRO A 263 3.18 -0.46 20.63
C PRO A 263 4.13 0.70 20.84
N ASP A 264 3.69 1.71 21.57
CA ASP A 264 4.54 2.76 22.14
C ASP A 264 5.00 2.38 23.57
N ASP A 265 5.78 3.25 24.18
CA ASP A 265 6.34 3.02 25.54
C ASP A 265 5.26 2.94 26.63
N ALA A 266 4.07 3.47 26.39
CA ALA A 266 2.92 3.40 27.30
C ALA A 266 2.00 2.21 27.00
N GLY A 267 2.33 1.35 26.04
CA GLY A 267 1.50 0.23 25.60
C GLY A 267 0.29 0.64 24.75
N LEU A 268 0.23 1.90 24.33
CA LEU A 268 -0.69 2.40 23.32
C LEU A 268 -0.10 2.15 21.91
N THR A 269 -0.71 2.67 20.90
CA THR A 269 -0.23 2.48 19.52
C THR A 269 0.52 3.72 19.04
N LYS A 270 1.69 3.48 18.46
CA LYS A 270 2.42 4.43 17.64
C LYS A 270 2.15 4.12 16.17
N VAL A 271 1.74 5.13 15.42
CA VAL A 271 1.52 5.06 13.97
C VAL A 271 2.54 5.96 13.28
N LYS A 272 3.16 5.46 12.23
CA LYS A 272 4.14 6.19 11.42
C LYS A 272 3.66 6.18 9.96
N MET A 273 3.77 7.33 9.30
CA MET A 273 3.54 7.47 7.86
C MET A 273 4.74 8.16 7.23
N SER A 274 5.15 7.70 6.08
CA SER A 274 6.20 8.35 5.29
C SER A 274 5.78 8.45 3.84
N PHE A 275 6.21 9.51 3.20
CA PHE A 275 6.03 9.78 1.79
C PHE A 275 7.35 10.27 1.20
N GLY A 276 7.63 9.83 -0.02
CA GLY A 276 8.79 10.28 -0.79
C GLY A 276 8.46 10.38 -2.27
N LEU A 277 8.98 11.41 -2.92
CA LEU A 277 8.88 11.65 -4.34
C LEU A 277 10.20 12.23 -4.81
N GLY A 278 10.76 11.73 -5.91
CA GLY A 278 12.02 12.25 -6.43
C GLY A 278 12.08 12.27 -7.94
N GLY A 279 12.62 13.35 -8.48
CA GLY A 279 12.91 13.50 -9.91
C GLY A 279 11.68 13.39 -10.79
N MET A 280 10.65 14.19 -10.52
CA MET A 280 9.46 14.29 -11.36
C MET A 280 9.69 15.33 -12.46
N SER A 281 9.51 14.94 -13.70
CA SER A 281 9.58 15.85 -14.86
C SER A 281 8.45 15.58 -15.84
N GLY A 282 7.99 16.63 -16.51
CA GLY A 282 7.04 16.57 -17.62
C GLY A 282 7.73 16.57 -18.98
N ALA A 283 6.95 16.65 -20.05
CA ALA A 283 7.46 16.83 -21.40
C ALA A 283 8.33 18.11 -21.50
N PRO A 284 9.47 18.08 -22.22
CA PRO A 284 10.30 19.27 -22.38
C PRO A 284 9.58 20.46 -23.01
N GLU A 285 8.54 20.19 -23.82
CA GLU A 285 7.73 21.21 -24.50
C GLU A 285 6.64 21.80 -23.58
N GLU A 286 6.18 21.00 -22.57
CA GLU A 286 5.17 21.40 -21.59
C GLU A 286 5.61 20.96 -20.18
N PRO A 287 6.62 21.59 -19.58
CA PRO A 287 7.09 21.20 -18.27
C PRO A 287 6.03 21.46 -17.21
N LEU A 288 5.85 20.52 -16.29
CA LEU A 288 4.90 20.65 -15.17
C LEU A 288 5.24 21.83 -14.25
N LEU A 289 6.51 22.11 -14.11
CA LEU A 289 7.05 23.23 -13.34
C LEU A 289 8.23 23.86 -14.11
N PRO A 290 8.53 25.13 -13.87
CA PRO A 290 9.79 25.72 -14.33
C PRO A 290 10.98 24.87 -13.91
N PRO A 291 12.01 24.68 -14.77
CA PRO A 291 13.16 23.81 -14.45
C PRO A 291 13.85 24.15 -13.14
N GLU A 292 13.84 25.43 -12.73
CA GLU A 292 14.44 25.90 -11.48
C GLU A 292 13.61 25.53 -10.24
N ALA A 293 12.30 25.23 -10.44
CA ALA A 293 11.33 24.83 -9.41
C ALA A 293 10.98 23.32 -9.50
N GLU A 294 11.56 22.59 -10.46
CA GLU A 294 11.31 21.16 -10.63
C GLU A 294 11.66 20.38 -9.35
N VAL A 295 10.75 19.53 -8.90
CA VAL A 295 10.95 18.77 -7.66
C VAL A 295 11.99 17.67 -7.85
N GLN A 296 13.18 17.85 -7.26
CA GLN A 296 14.25 16.86 -7.26
C GLN A 296 14.07 15.81 -6.17
N ASP A 297 13.62 16.23 -4.98
CA ASP A 297 13.30 15.38 -3.85
C ASP A 297 12.22 16.03 -2.99
N ALA A 298 11.19 15.29 -2.66
CA ALA A 298 10.21 15.65 -1.65
C ALA A 298 10.02 14.47 -0.71
N SER A 299 10.13 14.69 0.60
CA SER A 299 9.91 13.65 1.57
C SER A 299 9.27 14.19 2.85
N MET A 300 8.39 13.39 3.43
CA MET A 300 7.69 13.70 4.67
C MET A 300 7.62 12.46 5.55
N GLU A 301 7.83 12.62 6.85
CA GLU A 301 7.63 11.59 7.85
C GLU A 301 6.79 12.14 9.00
N LEU A 302 5.64 11.54 9.21
CA LEU A 302 4.70 11.84 10.30
C LEU A 302 4.64 10.66 11.25
N GLN A 303 4.51 10.95 12.53
CA GLN A 303 4.29 9.96 13.58
C GLN A 303 3.20 10.44 14.54
N ALA A 304 2.29 9.55 14.90
CA ALA A 304 1.34 9.76 15.99
C ALA A 304 1.62 8.73 17.09
N SER A 305 1.71 9.15 18.33
CA SER A 305 1.87 8.30 19.54
C SER A 305 0.70 8.54 20.48
N GLY A 306 0.48 7.64 21.43
CA GLY A 306 -0.64 7.71 22.34
C GLY A 306 -1.99 7.34 21.69
N VAL A 307 -1.96 6.69 20.52
CA VAL A 307 -3.17 6.29 19.81
C VAL A 307 -3.80 5.08 20.51
N PRO A 308 -5.09 5.13 20.90
CA PRO A 308 -5.78 3.99 21.52
C PRO A 308 -6.17 2.94 20.47
N GLY A 309 -5.17 2.40 19.75
CA GLY A 309 -5.34 1.57 18.56
C GLY A 309 -6.18 0.33 18.80
N ARG A 310 -6.05 -0.32 19.97
CA ARG A 310 -6.88 -1.46 20.34
C ARG A 310 -8.39 -1.10 20.37
N LYS A 311 -8.74 0.02 21.01
CA LYS A 311 -10.14 0.48 21.08
C LYS A 311 -10.69 0.85 19.69
N LEU A 312 -9.86 1.51 18.88
CA LEU A 312 -10.23 1.84 17.49
C LEU A 312 -10.45 0.57 16.65
N TRP A 313 -9.59 -0.44 16.83
CA TRP A 313 -9.74 -1.73 16.19
C TRP A 313 -11.03 -2.44 16.62
N GLU A 314 -11.35 -2.45 17.90
CA GLU A 314 -12.60 -3.01 18.44
C GLU A 314 -13.83 -2.31 17.84
N ILE A 315 -13.82 -0.97 17.76
CA ILE A 315 -14.89 -0.19 17.13
C ILE A 315 -15.04 -0.56 15.65
N TYR A 316 -13.95 -0.70 14.92
CA TYR A 316 -13.99 -1.12 13.51
C TYR A 316 -14.55 -2.53 13.35
N MET A 317 -14.10 -3.48 14.17
CA MET A 317 -14.59 -4.86 14.14
C MET A 317 -16.06 -4.97 14.54
N ASP A 318 -16.59 -4.10 15.41
CA ASP A 318 -17.99 -4.02 15.75
C ASP A 318 -18.85 -3.47 14.60
N ALA A 319 -18.31 -2.56 13.82
CA ALA A 319 -18.99 -1.97 12.66
C ALA A 319 -18.95 -2.87 11.42
N LEU A 320 -17.97 -3.76 11.32
CA LEU A 320 -17.72 -4.56 10.11
C LEU A 320 -18.90 -5.38 9.63
N PRO A 321 -19.68 -6.09 10.50
CA PRO A 321 -20.88 -6.82 10.06
C PRO A 321 -21.94 -5.90 9.46
N LYS A 322 -22.13 -4.69 10.02
CA LYS A 322 -23.08 -3.70 9.49
C LYS A 322 -22.63 -3.22 8.11
N LEU A 323 -21.33 -2.89 7.94
CA LEU A 323 -20.75 -2.48 6.66
C LEU A 323 -20.96 -3.56 5.61
N GLN A 324 -20.70 -4.84 5.94
CA GLN A 324 -20.91 -5.96 5.04
C GLN A 324 -22.38 -6.15 4.66
N ALA A 325 -23.30 -6.03 5.63
CA ALA A 325 -24.74 -6.15 5.37
C ALA A 325 -25.23 -5.05 4.41
N GLU A 326 -24.82 -3.81 4.63
CA GLU A 326 -25.21 -2.69 3.75
C GLU A 326 -24.57 -2.78 2.37
N ALA A 327 -23.30 -3.19 2.26
CA ALA A 327 -22.65 -3.43 0.99
C ALA A 327 -23.35 -4.54 0.17
N LYS A 328 -23.77 -5.63 0.84
CA LYS A 328 -24.50 -6.73 0.22
C LYS A 328 -25.89 -6.30 -0.27
N LYS A 329 -26.59 -5.47 0.53
CA LYS A 329 -27.87 -4.89 0.15
C LYS A 329 -27.73 -3.97 -1.07
N ALA A 330 -26.74 -3.09 -1.07
CA ALA A 330 -26.43 -2.21 -2.19
C ALA A 330 -26.16 -3.01 -3.48
N ALA A 331 -25.33 -4.07 -3.40
CA ALA A 331 -25.05 -4.95 -4.54
C ALA A 331 -26.32 -5.67 -5.05
N ALA A 332 -27.22 -6.13 -4.16
CA ALA A 332 -28.46 -6.78 -4.54
C ALA A 332 -29.47 -5.82 -5.19
N ASP A 333 -29.49 -4.56 -4.79
CA ASP A 333 -30.36 -3.52 -5.37
C ASP A 333 -29.85 -3.11 -6.77
N THR A 334 -28.54 -3.07 -6.98
CA THR A 334 -27.91 -2.89 -8.30
C THR A 334 -28.34 -4.00 -9.28
N ALA A 335 -28.29 -5.24 -8.83
CA ALA A 335 -28.64 -6.39 -9.66
C ALA A 335 -30.13 -6.40 -10.09
N LYS A 336 -31.00 -5.66 -9.39
CA LYS A 336 -32.44 -5.50 -9.71
C LYS A 336 -32.74 -4.29 -10.59
N GLY A 337 -31.72 -3.57 -11.10
CA GLY A 337 -31.88 -2.38 -11.95
C GLY A 337 -32.33 -1.12 -11.18
N GLY A 338 -32.20 -1.10 -9.88
CA GLY A 338 -32.41 0.08 -9.05
C GLY A 338 -31.22 1.05 -9.13
N ASP A 339 -31.47 2.33 -8.84
CA ASP A 339 -30.40 3.33 -8.68
C ASP A 339 -29.65 3.08 -7.35
N ALA A 340 -28.82 2.03 -7.37
CA ALA A 340 -28.11 1.52 -6.22
C ALA A 340 -27.04 2.47 -5.68
N THR A 341 -26.64 3.45 -6.49
CA THR A 341 -25.59 4.39 -6.11
C THR A 341 -26.05 5.33 -4.98
N ALA A 342 -27.28 5.79 -4.98
CA ALA A 342 -27.77 6.73 -3.97
C ALA A 342 -28.15 6.05 -2.64
N ALA A 343 -28.90 4.95 -2.65
CA ALA A 343 -29.34 4.26 -1.42
C ALA A 343 -28.20 3.53 -0.70
N GLY A 344 -27.33 2.85 -1.48
CA GLY A 344 -26.14 2.18 -0.94
C GLY A 344 -25.11 3.17 -0.41
N ALA A 345 -24.89 4.30 -1.09
CA ALA A 345 -24.02 5.37 -0.63
C ALA A 345 -24.53 5.98 0.69
N ALA A 346 -25.83 6.26 0.81
CA ALA A 346 -26.41 6.82 2.02
C ALA A 346 -26.30 5.87 3.24
N ALA A 347 -26.53 4.56 3.05
CA ALA A 347 -26.39 3.59 4.12
C ALA A 347 -24.93 3.39 4.56
N LEU A 348 -23.98 3.35 3.60
CA LEU A 348 -22.55 3.32 3.90
C LEU A 348 -22.09 4.62 4.58
N GLU A 349 -22.61 5.77 4.18
CA GLU A 349 -22.34 7.06 4.80
C GLU A 349 -22.84 7.10 6.26
N GLN A 350 -24.03 6.57 6.54
CA GLN A 350 -24.55 6.47 7.90
C GLN A 350 -23.64 5.60 8.79
N VAL A 351 -23.28 4.39 8.35
CA VAL A 351 -22.42 3.48 9.13
C VAL A 351 -21.03 4.09 9.29
N SER A 352 -20.49 4.75 8.25
CA SER A 352 -19.21 5.47 8.32
C SER A 352 -19.29 6.66 9.28
N GLY A 353 -20.43 7.36 9.34
CA GLY A 353 -20.68 8.44 10.29
C GLY A 353 -20.71 7.95 11.74
N GLU A 354 -21.42 6.85 12.02
CA GLU A 354 -21.43 6.21 13.36
C GLU A 354 -20.01 5.76 13.77
N LEU A 355 -19.28 5.13 12.85
CA LEU A 355 -17.91 4.68 13.07
C LEU A 355 -16.99 5.86 13.37
N SER A 356 -17.07 6.91 12.56
CA SER A 356 -16.27 8.13 12.73
C SER A 356 -16.60 8.81 14.06
N GLY A 357 -17.87 8.93 14.44
CA GLY A 357 -18.28 9.52 15.71
C GLY A 357 -17.68 8.78 16.92
N ARG A 358 -17.79 7.45 16.95
CA ARG A 358 -17.18 6.62 18.02
C ARG A 358 -15.65 6.70 18.02
N ALA A 359 -15.04 6.73 16.84
CA ALA A 359 -13.58 6.87 16.73
C ALA A 359 -13.11 8.25 17.22
N PHE A 360 -13.84 9.32 16.89
CA PHE A 360 -13.55 10.68 17.39
C PHE A 360 -13.72 10.79 18.90
N GLU A 361 -14.71 10.15 19.49
CA GLU A 361 -14.90 10.10 20.94
C GLU A 361 -13.68 9.46 21.63
N VAL A 362 -13.24 8.30 21.12
CA VAL A 362 -12.08 7.57 21.66
C VAL A 362 -10.77 8.34 21.45
N LEU A 363 -10.58 8.95 20.29
CA LEU A 363 -9.42 9.80 20.01
C LEU A 363 -9.48 11.10 20.82
N GLY A 364 -10.68 11.66 20.98
CA GLY A 364 -10.92 12.86 21.78
C GLY A 364 -10.61 12.68 23.27
N ALA A 365 -10.68 11.47 23.79
CA ALA A 365 -10.28 11.14 25.16
C ALA A 365 -8.79 10.80 25.30
N ALA A 366 -8.07 10.63 24.18
CA ALA A 366 -6.68 10.19 24.17
C ALA A 366 -5.71 11.38 24.22
N GLN A 367 -4.59 11.19 24.90
CA GLN A 367 -3.45 12.14 24.84
C GLN A 367 -2.60 11.78 23.62
N LEU A 368 -2.86 12.44 22.50
CA LEU A 368 -2.14 12.21 21.26
C LEU A 368 -0.94 13.13 21.13
N GLN A 369 0.17 12.60 20.67
CA GLN A 369 1.31 13.39 20.22
C GLN A 369 1.54 13.14 18.73
N ILE A 370 1.50 14.20 17.94
CA ILE A 370 1.80 14.17 16.50
C ILE A 370 3.17 14.81 16.30
N SER A 371 4.05 14.13 15.58
CA SER A 371 5.39 14.59 15.26
C SER A 371 5.59 14.63 13.76
N LEU A 372 6.02 15.76 13.25
CA LEU A 372 6.62 15.89 11.93
C LEU A 372 8.12 15.64 12.10
N ASN A 373 8.56 14.38 11.89
CA ASN A 373 9.94 13.98 12.08
C ASN A 373 10.84 14.51 10.97
N LYS A 374 10.28 14.60 9.75
CA LYS A 374 10.98 15.07 8.56
C LYS A 374 9.99 15.71 7.60
N LEU A 375 10.35 16.86 7.09
CA LEU A 375 9.83 17.45 5.86
C LEU A 375 11.03 17.93 5.06
N ASN A 376 11.10 17.55 3.80
CA ASN A 376 12.14 18.01 2.87
C ASN A 376 11.50 18.21 1.51
N LEU A 377 11.77 19.36 0.90
CA LEU A 377 11.48 19.66 -0.50
C LEU A 377 12.73 20.28 -1.09
N LEU A 378 13.27 19.68 -2.13
CA LEU A 378 14.45 20.12 -2.83
C LEU A 378 14.12 20.38 -4.30
N THR A 379 14.50 21.56 -4.76
CA THR A 379 14.52 21.94 -6.18
C THR A 379 15.97 22.28 -6.58
N PRO A 380 16.28 22.52 -7.86
CA PRO A 380 17.61 22.94 -8.27
C PRO A 380 18.14 24.21 -7.59
N THR A 381 17.23 25.10 -7.18
CA THR A 381 17.60 26.41 -6.65
C THR A 381 17.18 26.64 -5.20
N ALA A 382 16.20 25.90 -4.69
CA ALA A 382 15.66 26.13 -3.35
C ALA A 382 15.47 24.83 -2.56
N LYS A 383 15.45 24.98 -1.24
CA LYS A 383 15.22 23.86 -0.31
C LYS A 383 14.32 24.32 0.84
N MET A 384 13.33 23.51 1.14
CA MET A 384 12.51 23.61 2.36
C MET A 384 12.77 22.38 3.24
N THR A 385 12.96 22.59 4.53
CA THR A 385 13.00 21.53 5.53
C THR A 385 12.07 21.87 6.68
N GLY A 386 11.57 20.85 7.38
CA GLY A 386 10.69 21.06 8.51
C GLY A 386 10.72 19.92 9.52
N LYS A 387 10.44 20.26 10.77
CA LYS A 387 10.23 19.33 11.86
C LYS A 387 9.38 19.98 12.93
N GLY A 388 8.70 19.18 13.74
CA GLY A 388 7.92 19.73 14.82
C GLY A 388 7.12 18.68 15.57
N THR A 389 6.50 19.10 16.65
CA THR A 389 5.62 18.26 17.47
C THR A 389 4.40 19.06 17.91
N ALA A 390 3.25 18.40 17.94
CA ALA A 390 2.04 18.92 18.53
C ALA A 390 1.39 17.86 19.40
N SER A 391 0.86 18.26 20.56
CA SER A 391 0.13 17.38 21.47
C SER A 391 -1.33 17.79 21.49
N TYR A 392 -2.20 16.81 21.46
CA TYR A 392 -3.63 16.98 21.62
C TYR A 392 -4.02 16.52 23.01
N LEU A 393 -4.56 17.45 23.81
CA LEU A 393 -4.98 17.24 25.19
C LEU A 393 -6.47 17.54 25.31
N PRO A 394 -7.34 16.56 25.09
CA PRO A 394 -8.79 16.76 24.95
C PRO A 394 -9.48 17.35 26.18
N ALA A 395 -8.95 17.05 27.38
CA ALA A 395 -9.49 17.59 28.64
C ALA A 395 -9.30 19.09 28.77
N GLU A 396 -8.43 19.72 28.00
CA GLU A 396 -8.09 21.12 28.12
C GLU A 396 -8.51 21.96 26.91
N ASN A 397 -8.47 21.39 25.69
CA ASN A 397 -8.78 22.11 24.46
C ASN A 397 -9.03 21.18 23.26
N LEU A 398 -9.89 21.62 22.32
CA LEU A 398 -10.15 20.93 21.04
C LEU A 398 -9.04 21.14 20.00
N MET A 399 -8.03 21.97 20.30
CA MET A 399 -6.97 22.31 19.36
C MET A 399 -5.62 21.70 19.79
N PRO A 400 -4.81 21.18 18.85
CA PRO A 400 -3.48 20.70 19.16
C PRO A 400 -2.60 21.86 19.64
N GLN A 401 -1.72 21.60 20.59
CA GLN A 401 -0.70 22.53 21.09
C GLN A 401 0.69 22.05 20.66
N GLY A 402 1.50 22.93 20.13
CA GLY A 402 2.83 22.51 19.68
C GLY A 402 3.53 23.52 18.80
N LYS A 403 4.67 23.07 18.27
CA LYS A 403 5.49 23.88 17.37
C LYS A 403 5.98 23.09 16.17
N VAL A 404 5.95 23.73 15.01
CA VAL A 404 6.56 23.25 13.77
C VAL A 404 7.51 24.30 13.28
N MET A 405 8.76 23.96 13.09
CA MET A 405 9.78 24.83 12.51
C MET A 405 9.98 24.47 11.04
N LEU A 406 9.82 25.44 10.17
CA LEU A 406 10.14 25.36 8.75
C LEU A 406 11.37 26.21 8.45
N ARG A 407 12.27 25.71 7.62
CA ARG A 407 13.45 26.44 7.14
C ARG A 407 13.45 26.42 5.63
N PHE A 408 13.61 27.59 5.04
CA PHE A 408 13.67 27.83 3.61
C PHE A 408 15.04 28.42 3.25
N SER A 409 15.68 27.89 2.19
CA SER A 409 16.94 28.42 1.64
C SER A 409 16.86 28.44 0.12
N GLY A 410 17.74 29.22 -0.54
CA GLY A 410 17.71 29.41 -1.98
C GLY A 410 16.55 30.26 -2.49
N ILE A 411 15.83 30.96 -1.61
CA ILE A 411 14.67 31.77 -1.94
C ILE A 411 15.01 32.88 -2.94
N ASP A 412 16.15 33.53 -2.76
CA ASP A 412 16.57 34.65 -3.62
C ASP A 412 17.00 34.15 -5.01
N ALA A 413 17.64 32.98 -5.08
CA ALA A 413 18.00 32.36 -6.35
C ALA A 413 16.76 31.94 -7.14
N LEU A 414 15.79 31.31 -6.49
CA LEU A 414 14.51 30.92 -7.10
C LEU A 414 13.71 32.14 -7.54
N SER A 415 13.65 33.19 -6.72
CA SER A 415 12.97 34.45 -7.06
C SER A 415 13.54 35.06 -8.33
N LYS A 416 14.87 35.21 -8.39
CA LYS A 416 15.55 35.75 -9.58
C LYS A 416 15.32 34.90 -10.84
N ALA A 417 15.20 33.57 -10.67
CA ALA A 417 14.89 32.68 -11.77
C ALA A 417 13.46 32.89 -12.27
N MET A 418 12.49 33.02 -11.37
CA MET A 418 11.09 33.29 -11.73
C MET A 418 10.90 34.67 -12.36
N GLU A 419 11.56 35.73 -11.85
CA GLU A 419 11.55 37.08 -12.43
C GLU A 419 12.00 37.09 -13.91
N LYS A 420 13.00 36.30 -14.28
CA LYS A 420 13.49 36.18 -15.66
C LYS A 420 12.46 35.60 -16.63
N ARG A 421 11.52 34.82 -16.14
CA ARG A 421 10.44 34.22 -16.96
C ARG A 421 9.38 35.25 -17.34
N GLY A 422 9.24 36.30 -16.55
CA GLY A 422 8.37 37.45 -16.83
C GLY A 422 6.92 37.28 -16.37
N ALA A 423 6.16 38.38 -16.47
CA ALA A 423 4.82 38.48 -15.92
C ALA A 423 3.74 37.64 -16.68
N LYS A 424 4.08 37.02 -17.77
CA LYS A 424 3.11 36.17 -18.55
C LYS A 424 3.11 34.70 -18.14
N ASP A 425 4.09 34.27 -17.35
CA ASP A 425 4.18 32.91 -16.84
C ASP A 425 3.41 32.84 -15.51
N GLU A 426 2.17 32.33 -15.55
CA GLU A 426 1.27 32.24 -14.38
C GLU A 426 1.90 31.41 -13.26
N THR A 427 2.53 30.28 -13.59
CA THR A 427 3.19 29.43 -12.61
C THR A 427 4.35 30.16 -11.91
N ALA A 428 5.13 30.93 -12.67
CA ALA A 428 6.19 31.76 -12.09
C ALA A 428 5.63 32.84 -11.15
N GLN A 429 4.48 33.45 -11.49
CA GLN A 429 3.83 34.44 -10.63
C GLN A 429 3.33 33.83 -9.31
N ASP A 430 2.72 32.63 -9.36
CA ASP A 430 2.27 31.91 -8.17
C ASP A 430 3.44 31.57 -7.25
N ILE A 431 4.55 31.07 -7.82
CA ILE A 431 5.78 30.82 -7.06
C ILE A 431 6.31 32.11 -6.44
N MET A 432 6.34 33.21 -7.17
CA MET A 432 6.77 34.52 -6.65
C MET A 432 5.89 35.00 -5.50
N GLY A 433 4.56 34.80 -5.58
CA GLY A 433 3.63 35.10 -4.48
C GLY A 433 3.96 34.31 -3.21
N MET A 434 4.22 32.98 -3.34
CA MET A 434 4.64 32.15 -2.20
C MET A 434 5.99 32.61 -1.62
N LEU A 435 6.98 32.92 -2.46
CA LEU A 435 8.27 33.39 -1.99
C LEU A 435 8.19 34.74 -1.27
N ALA A 436 7.33 35.63 -1.73
CA ALA A 436 7.05 36.90 -1.06
C ALA A 436 6.41 36.69 0.33
N ALA A 437 5.45 35.74 0.43
CA ALA A 437 4.85 35.39 1.71
C ALA A 437 5.89 34.77 2.69
N ILE A 438 6.79 33.90 2.20
CA ILE A 438 7.87 33.33 3.02
C ILE A 438 8.78 34.43 3.55
N ARG A 439 9.16 35.42 2.73
CA ARG A 439 9.99 36.57 3.18
C ARG A 439 9.25 37.47 4.18
N ALA A 440 7.96 37.71 3.97
CA ALA A 440 7.15 38.55 4.85
C ALA A 440 6.95 37.92 6.24
N MET A 441 6.74 36.61 6.30
CA MET A 441 6.52 35.89 7.55
C MET A 441 7.81 35.37 8.18
N GLY A 442 8.84 35.12 7.39
CA GLY A 442 10.06 34.48 7.82
C GLY A 442 11.01 35.38 8.59
N LYS A 443 11.67 34.84 9.60
CA LYS A 443 12.83 35.45 10.25
C LYS A 443 14.10 35.06 9.53
N PRO A 444 15.00 35.98 9.15
CA PRO A 444 16.27 35.64 8.55
C PRO A 444 17.11 34.71 9.47
N ASP A 445 17.73 33.70 8.88
CA ASP A 445 18.67 32.83 9.58
C ASP A 445 20.03 33.55 9.69
N PRO A 446 20.48 33.92 10.91
CA PRO A 446 21.73 34.62 11.08
C PRO A 446 22.96 33.78 10.70
N ALA A 447 22.82 32.46 10.60
CA ALA A 447 23.90 31.55 10.19
C ALA A 447 23.98 31.37 8.68
N SER A 448 23.02 31.91 7.90
CA SER A 448 23.05 31.80 6.43
C SER A 448 24.03 32.80 5.80
N PRO A 449 24.63 32.47 4.64
CA PRO A 449 25.42 33.43 3.86
C PRO A 449 24.60 34.67 3.47
N ARG A 450 25.25 35.82 3.35
CA ARG A 450 24.55 37.07 3.01
C ARG A 450 23.96 37.08 1.60
N ASP A 451 24.53 36.33 0.69
CA ASP A 451 24.13 36.17 -0.71
C ASP A 451 23.13 35.05 -0.97
N ASP A 452 22.85 34.23 0.08
CA ASP A 452 21.84 33.17 0.07
C ASP A 452 21.11 33.12 1.44
N GLN A 453 20.29 34.14 1.69
CA GLN A 453 19.56 34.28 2.96
C GLN A 453 18.54 33.16 3.12
N ALA A 454 18.69 32.37 4.18
CA ALA A 454 17.65 31.43 4.61
C ALA A 454 16.67 32.11 5.58
N TYR A 455 15.46 31.54 5.63
CA TYR A 455 14.39 32.05 6.49
C TYR A 455 13.83 30.91 7.35
N PHE A 456 13.51 31.23 8.61
CA PHE A 456 12.75 30.36 9.50
C PHE A 456 11.33 30.85 9.68
N ILE A 457 10.39 29.94 9.71
CA ILE A 457 9.01 30.18 10.15
C ILE A 457 8.73 29.19 11.29
N ASP A 458 8.57 29.73 12.50
CA ASP A 458 8.10 28.98 13.66
C ASP A 458 6.59 29.08 13.72
N ILE A 459 5.91 27.96 13.43
CA ILE A 459 4.45 27.86 13.56
C ILE A 459 4.15 27.28 14.94
N GLU A 460 3.44 28.05 15.76
CA GLU A 460 3.02 27.67 17.09
C GLU A 460 1.50 27.52 17.16
N PHE A 461 1.05 26.36 17.59
CA PHE A 461 -0.34 26.08 17.94
C PHE A 461 -0.50 26.30 19.43
N THR A 462 -1.27 27.28 19.81
CA THR A 462 -1.38 27.74 21.21
C THR A 462 -2.57 27.10 21.93
N LYS A 463 -2.57 27.14 23.25
CA LYS A 463 -3.64 26.59 24.09
C LYS A 463 -5.01 27.27 23.87
N ASP A 464 -5.02 28.54 23.49
CA ASP A 464 -6.21 29.34 23.20
C ASP A 464 -6.69 29.21 21.74
N GLY A 465 -6.12 28.24 21.01
CA GLY A 465 -6.54 27.88 19.65
C GLY A 465 -6.00 28.80 18.55
N LYS A 466 -5.02 29.65 18.86
CA LYS A 466 -4.38 30.51 17.86
C LYS A 466 -3.28 29.75 17.13
N VAL A 467 -3.06 30.12 15.89
CA VAL A 467 -1.92 29.70 15.09
C VAL A 467 -1.02 30.90 14.87
N LEU A 468 0.15 30.86 15.48
CA LEU A 468 1.12 31.95 15.39
C LEU A 468 2.24 31.58 14.41
N ALA A 469 2.59 32.46 13.49
CA ALA A 469 3.83 32.38 12.71
C ALA A 469 4.83 33.39 13.28
N ASN A 470 5.94 32.88 13.80
CA ASN A 470 6.95 33.71 14.47
C ASN A 470 6.38 34.64 15.56
N GLY A 471 5.33 34.21 16.25
CA GLY A 471 4.64 34.93 17.31
C GLY A 471 3.54 35.90 16.82
N GLN A 472 3.28 35.96 15.52
CA GLN A 472 2.17 36.76 14.94
C GLN A 472 0.98 35.85 14.64
N ASP A 473 -0.22 36.24 15.02
CA ASP A 473 -1.44 35.47 14.77
C ASP A 473 -1.76 35.47 13.26
N LEU A 474 -1.82 34.27 12.67
CA LEU A 474 -2.06 34.10 11.22
C LEU A 474 -3.52 34.32 10.83
N PHE A 475 -4.45 34.19 11.77
CA PHE A 475 -5.90 34.26 11.52
C PHE A 475 -6.57 35.37 12.37
N GLY A 476 -5.80 36.02 13.24
CA GLY A 476 -6.26 37.15 14.03
C GLY A 476 -6.41 38.38 13.14
N GLN A 477 -7.66 38.84 13.00
CA GLN A 477 -7.98 40.16 12.49
C GLN A 477 -7.82 41.20 13.60
#